data_627d2e8abc649fa1aece8a9110d00408
#
_entry.id   627d2e8abc649fa1aece8a9110d00408
#
_cell.length_a   1.000
_cell.length_b   1.000
_cell.length_c   1.000
_cell.angle_alpha   90.00
_cell.angle_beta   90.00
_cell.angle_gamma   90.00
#
_symmetry.space_group_name_H-M   'P 1'
#
loop_
_entity.id
_entity.type
_entity.pdbx_description
1 polymer ?
#
loop_
_entity_poly.entity_id
_entity_poly.type
_entity_poly.pdbx_seq_one_letter_code
_entity_poly.pdbx_strand_id
1 'polypeptide(L)'
;TLKKRKYYSKLPVLKQYIDMLNEAEYCDNNKKFKLFKRDDSIDKLEEYKRNNFEAFNQFEDCSKCACLNCIKECDFKNCSGCKVNSYIKSCDKSKLNVRFHKNYILDLTNNNTGKSNRYKVLATIENCANDTLYIALENLLDNSDKLLLYYYPGISGDDFGEITDPDEFNLVVETYEQA
;
A
#
# COMPACT_ATOMS: atom_id res chain seq x y z
N THR A 1 14.36 -6.90 -9.47
CA THR A 1 13.62 -5.97 -8.59
C THR A 1 12.42 -5.34 -9.28
N LEU A 2 12.60 -4.75 -10.45
CA LEU A 2 11.50 -4.15 -11.21
C LEU A 2 10.38 -5.17 -11.53
N LYS A 3 10.73 -6.42 -11.82
CA LYS A 3 9.76 -7.50 -12.10
C LYS A 3 8.83 -7.84 -10.94
N LYS A 4 9.16 -7.45 -9.70
CA LYS A 4 8.31 -7.66 -8.52
C LYS A 4 7.26 -6.57 -8.33
N ARG A 5 7.33 -5.45 -9.06
CA ARG A 5 6.41 -4.33 -8.90
C ARG A 5 5.12 -4.58 -9.65
N LYS A 6 4.01 -4.69 -8.94
CA LYS A 6 2.69 -5.02 -9.52
C LYS A 6 2.15 -3.96 -10.48
N TYR A 7 2.54 -2.70 -10.36
CA TYR A 7 2.07 -1.67 -11.29
C TYR A 7 2.48 -1.92 -12.74
N TYR A 8 3.57 -2.67 -13.01
CA TYR A 8 3.97 -3.01 -14.37
C TYR A 8 2.91 -3.79 -15.14
N SER A 9 2.16 -4.66 -14.47
CA SER A 9 1.06 -5.40 -15.10
C SER A 9 -0.11 -4.50 -15.47
N LYS A 10 -0.20 -3.29 -14.90
CA LYS A 10 -1.26 -2.30 -15.13
C LYS A 10 -0.86 -1.17 -16.09
N LEU A 11 0.41 -1.12 -16.53
CA LEU A 11 0.89 -0.08 -17.47
C LEU A 11 0.05 0.06 -18.75
N PRO A 12 -0.47 -1.01 -19.39
CA PRO A 12 -1.34 -0.88 -20.54
C PRO A 12 -2.59 -0.03 -20.27
N VAL A 13 -3.19 -0.16 -19.07
CA VAL A 13 -4.35 0.65 -18.65
C VAL A 13 -3.98 2.13 -18.57
N LEU A 14 -2.83 2.45 -17.97
CA LEU A 14 -2.36 3.82 -17.87
C LEU A 14 -2.05 4.41 -19.25
N LYS A 15 -1.40 3.65 -20.12
CA LYS A 15 -1.08 4.08 -21.49
C LYS A 15 -2.35 4.42 -22.25
N GLN A 16 -3.35 3.55 -22.25
CA GLN A 16 -4.62 3.79 -22.92
C GLN A 16 -5.33 5.03 -22.37
N TYR A 17 -5.29 5.26 -21.05
CA TYR A 17 -5.87 6.46 -20.45
C TYR A 17 -5.16 7.74 -20.92
N ILE A 18 -3.83 7.71 -21.04
CA ILE A 18 -3.04 8.84 -21.57
C ILE A 18 -3.40 9.10 -23.03
N ASP A 19 -3.54 8.07 -23.85
CA ASP A 19 -3.96 8.21 -25.25
C ASP A 19 -5.34 8.86 -25.34
N MET A 20 -6.31 8.45 -24.50
CA MET A 20 -7.64 9.07 -24.42
C MET A 20 -7.58 10.53 -23.95
N LEU A 21 -6.70 10.88 -23.03
CA LEU A 21 -6.49 12.27 -22.59
C LEU A 21 -5.96 13.14 -23.73
N ASN A 22 -4.96 12.63 -24.46
CA ASN A 22 -4.38 13.36 -25.61
C ASN A 22 -5.41 13.57 -26.72
N GLU A 23 -6.27 12.57 -26.98
CA GLU A 23 -7.37 12.72 -27.95
C GLU A 23 -8.40 13.76 -27.50
N ALA A 24 -8.77 13.76 -26.21
CA ALA A 24 -9.69 14.74 -25.64
C ALA A 24 -9.13 16.16 -25.76
N GLU A 25 -7.85 16.37 -25.42
CA GLU A 25 -7.16 17.65 -25.51
C GLU A 25 -7.07 18.13 -26.96
N TYR A 26 -6.74 17.23 -27.90
CA TYR A 26 -6.71 17.55 -29.33
C TYR A 26 -8.09 18.00 -29.85
N CYS A 27 -9.14 17.28 -29.43
CA CYS A 27 -10.51 17.63 -29.79
C CYS A 27 -10.93 18.99 -29.23
N ASP A 28 -10.54 19.33 -28.01
CA ASP A 28 -10.89 20.58 -27.35
C ASP A 28 -10.18 21.78 -28.02
N ASN A 29 -8.89 21.66 -28.29
CA ASN A 29 -8.10 22.69 -28.96
C ASN A 29 -8.56 22.98 -30.38
N ASN A 30 -9.19 22.02 -31.06
CA ASN A 30 -9.71 22.17 -32.42
C ASN A 30 -11.20 22.60 -32.48
N LYS A 31 -11.90 22.66 -31.35
CA LYS A 31 -13.30 23.10 -31.25
C LYS A 31 -13.42 24.63 -31.24
N LYS A 32 -13.06 25.31 -32.31
CA LYS A 32 -13.29 26.80 -32.44
C LYS A 32 -14.77 27.20 -32.48
N PHE A 33 -15.71 26.29 -32.66
CA PHE A 33 -17.15 26.62 -32.77
C PHE A 33 -18.06 25.42 -32.42
N LYS A 34 -18.27 25.11 -31.16
CA LYS A 34 -19.45 24.33 -30.73
C LYS A 34 -19.91 24.71 -29.33
N LEU A 35 -20.81 25.69 -29.27
CA LEU A 35 -21.40 26.25 -28.04
C LEU A 35 -22.34 25.30 -27.25
N PHE A 36 -22.68 24.10 -27.74
CA PHE A 36 -23.74 23.27 -27.17
C PHE A 36 -23.53 21.74 -27.27
N LYS A 37 -22.32 21.20 -27.24
CA LYS A 37 -22.14 19.75 -27.03
C LYS A 37 -21.45 19.52 -25.71
N ARG A 38 -22.18 18.85 -24.79
CA ARG A 38 -21.62 18.24 -23.59
C ARG A 38 -20.36 17.44 -23.98
N ASP A 39 -19.31 17.60 -23.25
CA ASP A 39 -18.02 17.00 -23.59
C ASP A 39 -18.04 15.50 -23.27
N ASP A 40 -18.50 14.69 -24.24
CA ASP A 40 -18.54 13.23 -24.15
C ASP A 40 -17.17 12.62 -23.83
N SER A 41 -16.09 13.41 -23.99
CA SER A 41 -14.71 12.95 -23.71
C SER A 41 -14.46 12.81 -22.20
N ILE A 42 -15.00 13.73 -21.39
CA ILE A 42 -14.87 13.67 -19.93
C ILE A 42 -15.65 12.47 -19.39
N ASP A 43 -16.88 12.28 -19.86
CA ASP A 43 -17.71 11.14 -19.43
C ASP A 43 -17.02 9.79 -19.75
N LYS A 44 -16.38 9.68 -20.92
CA LYS A 44 -15.60 8.48 -21.31
C LYS A 44 -14.37 8.26 -20.44
N LEU A 45 -13.64 9.33 -20.09
CA LEU A 45 -12.48 9.26 -19.21
C LEU A 45 -12.86 8.82 -17.80
N GLU A 46 -13.98 9.35 -17.28
CA GLU A 46 -14.50 8.95 -15.97
C GLU A 46 -15.00 7.51 -15.97
N GLU A 47 -15.69 7.09 -17.03
CA GLU A 47 -16.13 5.70 -17.19
C GLU A 47 -14.92 4.76 -17.26
N TYR A 48 -13.90 5.11 -18.03
CA TYR A 48 -12.67 4.31 -18.12
C TYR A 48 -11.97 4.17 -16.75
N LYS A 49 -11.89 5.27 -15.97
CA LYS A 49 -11.37 5.22 -14.60
C LYS A 49 -12.19 4.29 -13.70
N ARG A 50 -13.51 4.39 -13.74
CA ARG A 50 -14.40 3.52 -12.96
C ARG A 50 -14.19 2.05 -13.30
N ASN A 51 -14.13 1.74 -14.59
CA ASN A 51 -13.95 0.34 -15.06
C ASN A 51 -12.55 -0.23 -14.73
N ASN A 52 -11.58 0.63 -14.44
CA ASN A 52 -10.21 0.27 -14.14
C ASN A 52 -9.75 0.76 -12.76
N PHE A 53 -10.68 0.96 -11.82
CA PHE A 53 -10.40 1.60 -10.51
C PHE A 53 -9.28 0.93 -9.73
N GLU A 54 -9.16 -0.40 -9.78
CA GLU A 54 -8.08 -1.14 -9.11
C GLU A 54 -6.70 -0.78 -9.65
N ALA A 55 -6.59 -0.57 -10.98
CA ALA A 55 -5.35 -0.17 -11.59
C ALA A 55 -4.97 1.25 -11.16
N PHE A 56 -5.91 2.18 -11.13
CA PHE A 56 -5.67 3.56 -10.70
C PHE A 56 -5.33 3.63 -9.21
N ASN A 57 -6.00 2.88 -8.35
CA ASN A 57 -5.63 2.76 -6.94
C ASN A 57 -4.21 2.22 -6.77
N GLN A 58 -3.82 1.22 -7.56
CA GLN A 58 -2.45 0.69 -7.53
C GLN A 58 -1.43 1.73 -8.00
N PHE A 59 -1.74 2.56 -9.00
CA PHE A 59 -0.85 3.65 -9.43
C PHE A 59 -0.71 4.71 -8.33
N GLU A 60 -1.79 5.05 -7.66
CA GLU A 60 -1.76 5.98 -6.53
C GLU A 60 -0.87 5.46 -5.41
N ASP A 61 -1.00 4.18 -5.05
CA ASP A 61 -0.12 3.56 -4.05
C ASP A 61 1.33 3.53 -4.51
N CYS A 62 1.57 3.17 -5.78
CA CYS A 62 2.92 3.18 -6.34
C CYS A 62 3.53 4.57 -6.37
N SER A 63 2.75 5.63 -6.59
CA SER A 63 3.26 7.02 -6.59
C SER A 63 3.78 7.45 -5.22
N LYS A 64 3.23 6.89 -4.15
CA LYS A 64 3.63 7.12 -2.75
C LYS A 64 4.77 6.21 -2.29
N CYS A 65 5.09 5.17 -3.10
CA CYS A 65 6.00 4.12 -2.68
C CYS A 65 7.47 4.57 -2.78
N ALA A 66 8.22 4.49 -1.67
CA ALA A 66 9.65 4.78 -1.63
C ALA A 66 10.46 3.96 -2.64
N CYS A 67 9.97 2.77 -3.02
CA CYS A 67 10.61 1.92 -4.03
C CYS A 67 10.44 2.43 -5.47
N LEU A 68 9.51 3.36 -5.76
CA LEU A 68 9.30 3.85 -7.13
C LEU A 68 10.54 4.54 -7.68
N ASN A 69 11.15 5.38 -6.86
CA ASN A 69 12.33 6.17 -7.22
C ASN A 69 13.66 5.51 -6.81
N CYS A 70 13.60 4.29 -6.29
CA CYS A 70 14.79 3.54 -5.90
C CYS A 70 15.44 2.92 -7.15
N ILE A 71 16.60 3.41 -7.52
CA ILE A 71 17.40 2.94 -8.68
C ILE A 71 18.34 1.78 -8.32
N LYS A 72 18.54 1.50 -7.01
CA LYS A 72 19.40 0.42 -6.55
C LYS A 72 18.73 -0.94 -6.74
N GLU A 73 19.53 -1.94 -7.07
CA GLU A 73 19.09 -3.33 -6.91
C GLU A 73 18.81 -3.60 -5.43
N CYS A 74 17.68 -4.25 -5.17
CA CYS A 74 17.26 -4.55 -3.82
C CYS A 74 17.73 -5.95 -3.47
N ASP A 75 18.67 -6.04 -2.53
CA ASP A 75 19.23 -7.30 -2.05
C ASP A 75 18.32 -7.99 -1.01
N PHE A 76 17.21 -7.37 -0.61
CA PHE A 76 16.26 -7.96 0.29
C PHE A 76 15.57 -9.18 -0.31
N LYS A 77 16.03 -10.36 0.07
CA LYS A 77 15.45 -11.63 -0.37
C LYS A 77 14.04 -11.82 0.20
N ASN A 78 13.83 -11.31 1.42
CA ASN A 78 12.61 -11.51 2.22
C ASN A 78 11.58 -10.40 2.06
N CYS A 79 11.90 -9.30 1.36
CA CYS A 79 10.92 -8.27 1.08
C CYS A 79 9.74 -8.87 0.29
N SER A 80 8.54 -8.77 0.84
CA SER A 80 7.31 -9.30 0.25
C SER A 80 6.93 -8.64 -1.09
N GLY A 81 7.69 -7.64 -1.51
CA GLY A 81 7.51 -6.95 -2.79
C GLY A 81 6.28 -6.03 -2.81
N CYS A 82 5.72 -5.80 -3.99
CA CYS A 82 4.53 -4.99 -4.15
C CYS A 82 3.28 -5.78 -3.72
N LYS A 83 2.50 -5.23 -2.81
CA LYS A 83 1.18 -5.74 -2.43
C LYS A 83 0.10 -4.75 -2.87
N VAL A 84 -1.07 -5.27 -3.26
CA VAL A 84 -2.23 -4.43 -3.59
C VAL A 84 -2.71 -3.71 -2.33
N ASN A 85 -3.19 -2.48 -2.48
CA ASN A 85 -3.64 -1.62 -1.39
C ASN A 85 -2.57 -1.37 -0.31
N SER A 86 -1.30 -1.35 -0.70
CA SER A 86 -0.21 -1.02 0.20
C SER A 86 0.96 -0.39 -0.55
N TYR A 87 1.81 0.33 0.17
CA TYR A 87 3.04 0.92 -0.35
C TYR A 87 4.12 0.97 0.73
N ILE A 88 5.38 0.88 0.31
CA ILE A 88 6.52 1.09 1.21
C ILE A 88 6.64 2.58 1.46
N LYS A 89 6.39 3.02 2.68
CA LYS A 89 6.49 4.42 3.05
C LYS A 89 7.94 4.83 3.28
N SER A 90 8.70 4.02 3.99
CA SER A 90 10.14 4.21 4.19
C SER A 90 10.89 2.89 4.07
N CYS A 91 12.17 2.99 3.70
CA CYS A 91 13.08 1.85 3.60
C CYS A 91 14.50 2.36 3.82
N ASP A 92 15.17 1.89 4.86
CA ASP A 92 16.56 2.24 5.13
C ASP A 92 17.56 1.49 4.23
N LYS A 93 17.04 0.63 3.35
CA LYS A 93 17.76 -0.19 2.35
C LYS A 93 18.72 -1.22 2.92
N SER A 94 18.89 -1.26 4.22
CA SER A 94 19.79 -2.21 4.90
C SER A 94 19.07 -3.10 5.92
N LYS A 95 18.02 -2.61 6.57
CA LYS A 95 17.39 -3.32 7.68
C LYS A 95 15.86 -3.30 7.66
N LEU A 96 15.23 -2.13 7.72
CA LEU A 96 13.82 -1.98 8.00
C LEU A 96 13.02 -1.40 6.83
N ASN A 97 11.88 -1.99 6.54
CA ASN A 97 10.89 -1.51 5.60
C ASN A 97 9.58 -1.26 6.32
N VAL A 98 9.05 -0.04 6.23
CA VAL A 98 7.70 0.28 6.71
C VAL A 98 6.73 0.29 5.55
N ARG A 99 5.75 -0.59 5.62
CA ARG A 99 4.68 -0.72 4.62
C ARG A 99 3.36 -0.30 5.21
N PHE A 100 2.75 0.75 4.69
CA PHE A 100 1.39 1.14 5.04
C PHE A 100 0.34 0.36 4.25
N HIS A 101 -0.78 0.09 4.91
CA HIS A 101 -1.91 -0.62 4.33
C HIS A 101 -3.14 0.27 4.25
N LYS A 102 -3.95 0.04 3.21
CA LYS A 102 -5.28 0.63 3.07
C LYS A 102 -6.32 -0.47 3.23
N ASN A 103 -7.33 -0.20 4.05
CA ASN A 103 -8.51 -1.08 4.19
C ASN A 103 -8.18 -2.53 4.58
N TYR A 104 -7.10 -2.74 5.33
CA TYR A 104 -6.75 -4.05 5.86
C TYR A 104 -7.24 -4.13 7.31
N ILE A 105 -8.16 -5.05 7.57
CA ILE A 105 -8.77 -5.27 8.88
C ILE A 105 -8.48 -6.71 9.30
N LEU A 106 -8.15 -6.89 10.57
CA LEU A 106 -7.94 -8.17 11.22
C LEU A 106 -8.89 -8.32 12.42
N ASP A 107 -9.37 -9.53 12.61
CA ASP A 107 -10.06 -9.96 13.83
C ASP A 107 -9.02 -10.65 14.74
N LEU A 108 -8.76 -10.09 15.92
CA LEU A 108 -7.85 -10.67 16.90
C LEU A 108 -8.61 -11.12 18.13
N THR A 109 -8.29 -12.32 18.58
CA THR A 109 -8.80 -12.87 19.83
C THR A 109 -7.69 -12.91 20.87
N ASN A 110 -7.92 -12.28 22.01
CA ASN A 110 -7.01 -12.38 23.14
C ASN A 110 -7.14 -13.76 23.75
N ASN A 111 -6.10 -14.57 23.68
CA ASN A 111 -6.10 -15.96 24.14
C ASN A 111 -6.33 -16.10 25.65
N ASN A 112 -6.02 -15.08 26.46
CA ASN A 112 -6.19 -15.11 27.91
C ASN A 112 -7.62 -14.78 28.33
N THR A 113 -8.29 -13.89 27.59
CA THR A 113 -9.64 -13.41 27.96
C THR A 113 -10.75 -13.94 27.07
N GLY A 114 -10.40 -14.55 25.93
CA GLY A 114 -11.36 -14.98 24.90
C GLY A 114 -12.08 -13.84 24.18
N LYS A 115 -11.74 -12.58 24.45
CA LYS A 115 -12.36 -11.43 23.77
C LYS A 115 -11.78 -11.25 22.38
N SER A 116 -12.67 -11.05 21.40
CA SER A 116 -12.28 -10.71 20.02
C SER A 116 -12.57 -9.25 19.75
N ASN A 117 -11.60 -8.57 19.14
CA ASN A 117 -11.73 -7.20 18.68
C ASN A 117 -11.28 -7.09 17.22
N ARG A 118 -11.81 -6.09 16.52
CA ARG A 118 -11.43 -5.79 15.15
C ARG A 118 -10.41 -4.65 15.13
N TYR A 119 -9.32 -4.88 14.42
CA TYR A 119 -8.24 -3.92 14.30
C TYR A 119 -8.01 -3.56 12.84
N LYS A 120 -7.77 -2.26 12.61
CA LYS A 120 -7.23 -1.77 11.35
C LYS A 120 -5.73 -1.99 11.36
N VAL A 121 -5.18 -2.62 10.34
CA VAL A 121 -3.74 -2.71 10.14
C VAL A 121 -3.24 -1.37 9.61
N LEU A 122 -2.45 -0.68 10.41
CA LEU A 122 -1.84 0.59 10.04
C LEU A 122 -0.61 0.35 9.16
N ALA A 123 0.28 -0.52 9.63
CA ALA A 123 1.50 -0.87 8.92
C ALA A 123 1.97 -2.28 9.25
N THR A 124 2.76 -2.85 8.35
CA THR A 124 3.68 -3.94 8.65
C THR A 124 5.12 -3.44 8.51
N ILE A 125 6.00 -3.82 9.44
CA ILE A 125 7.40 -3.46 9.44
C ILE A 125 8.21 -4.75 9.21
N GLU A 126 9.06 -4.75 8.21
CA GLU A 126 9.92 -5.89 7.86
C GLU A 126 11.34 -5.59 8.31
N ASN A 127 11.89 -6.36 9.25
CA ASN A 127 13.31 -6.36 9.55
C ASN A 127 14.00 -7.40 8.67
N CYS A 128 14.58 -6.94 7.57
CA CYS A 128 15.19 -7.82 6.58
C CYS A 128 16.55 -8.40 7.02
N ALA A 129 17.10 -7.92 8.14
CA ALA A 129 18.38 -8.41 8.66
C ALA A 129 18.21 -9.73 9.39
N ASN A 130 17.10 -9.91 10.10
CA ASN A 130 16.82 -11.10 10.92
C ASN A 130 15.52 -11.83 10.56
N ASP A 131 14.89 -11.44 9.44
CA ASP A 131 13.66 -12.05 8.92
C ASP A 131 12.45 -11.92 9.86
N THR A 132 12.42 -10.85 10.65
CA THR A 132 11.35 -10.59 11.60
C THR A 132 10.31 -9.64 10.99
N LEU A 133 9.04 -9.94 11.22
CA LEU A 133 7.93 -9.08 10.82
C LEU A 133 7.20 -8.56 12.06
N TYR A 134 6.81 -7.30 12.00
CA TYR A 134 5.98 -6.65 13.00
C TYR A 134 4.73 -6.08 12.35
N ILE A 135 3.67 -5.90 13.15
CA ILE A 135 2.41 -5.35 12.70
C ILE A 135 1.93 -4.28 13.69
N ALA A 136 1.60 -3.10 13.16
CA ALA A 136 1.00 -2.01 13.91
C ALA A 136 -0.50 -1.98 13.66
N LEU A 137 -1.28 -1.99 14.73
CA LEU A 137 -2.73 -2.15 14.72
C LEU A 137 -3.40 -1.04 15.51
N GLU A 138 -4.62 -0.66 15.10
CA GLU A 138 -5.49 0.29 15.79
C GLU A 138 -6.88 -0.33 15.92
N ASN A 139 -7.42 -0.35 17.14
CA ASN A 139 -8.76 -0.88 17.39
C ASN A 139 -9.80 0.00 16.70
N LEU A 140 -10.73 -0.64 15.96
CA LEU A 140 -11.78 0.09 15.24
C LEU A 140 -12.78 0.80 16.14
N LEU A 141 -12.91 0.36 17.39
CA LEU A 141 -13.84 0.94 18.36
C LEU A 141 -13.17 1.93 19.32
N ASP A 142 -11.84 1.87 19.45
CA ASP A 142 -11.08 2.73 20.34
C ASP A 142 -9.72 3.05 19.72
N ASN A 143 -9.59 4.23 19.14
CA ASN A 143 -8.36 4.67 18.48
C ASN A 143 -7.18 4.87 19.45
N SER A 144 -7.43 4.88 20.77
CA SER A 144 -6.36 4.91 21.79
C SER A 144 -5.76 3.53 22.04
N ASP A 145 -6.50 2.45 21.71
CA ASP A 145 -6.05 1.07 21.80
C ASP A 145 -5.24 0.70 20.52
N LYS A 146 -3.93 0.85 20.64
CA LYS A 146 -2.97 0.52 19.58
C LYS A 146 -2.05 -0.60 20.04
N LEU A 147 -1.80 -1.52 19.14
CA LEU A 147 -0.94 -2.68 19.39
C LEU A 147 0.22 -2.69 18.41
N LEU A 148 1.40 -3.07 18.90
CA LEU A 148 2.56 -3.41 18.09
C LEU A 148 3.00 -4.81 18.49
N LEU A 149 2.94 -5.73 17.52
CA LEU A 149 3.14 -7.17 17.76
C LEU A 149 4.14 -7.75 16.77
N TYR A 150 4.79 -8.85 17.12
CA TYR A 150 5.35 -9.75 16.13
C TYR A 150 4.26 -10.27 15.22
N TYR A 151 4.59 -10.47 13.95
CA TYR A 151 3.66 -10.97 12.94
C TYR A 151 4.25 -12.19 12.24
N TYR A 152 3.53 -13.30 12.33
CA TYR A 152 3.90 -14.57 11.73
C TYR A 152 2.84 -14.99 10.71
N PRO A 153 2.98 -14.56 9.42
CA PRO A 153 2.01 -14.93 8.40
C PRO A 153 2.06 -16.42 8.11
N GLY A 154 0.92 -17.09 8.19
CA GLY A 154 0.79 -18.53 7.96
C GLY A 154 -0.19 -18.87 6.83
N ILE A 155 -0.07 -20.08 6.26
CA ILE A 155 -0.99 -20.58 5.22
C ILE A 155 -2.36 -20.90 5.80
N SER A 156 -2.40 -21.38 7.05
CA SER A 156 -3.62 -21.76 7.76
C SER A 156 -4.19 -20.66 8.66
N GLY A 157 -3.54 -19.54 8.74
CA GLY A 157 -3.88 -18.39 9.58
C GLY A 157 -2.61 -17.67 10.03
N ASP A 158 -2.78 -16.40 10.35
CA ASP A 158 -1.70 -15.56 10.87
C ASP A 158 -1.59 -15.75 12.40
N ASP A 159 -0.37 -15.70 12.93
CA ASP A 159 -0.10 -15.73 14.35
C ASP A 159 0.58 -14.43 14.79
N PHE A 160 0.45 -14.08 16.07
CA PHE A 160 0.92 -12.83 16.63
C PHE A 160 1.59 -13.07 17.98
N GLY A 161 2.66 -12.33 18.25
CA GLY A 161 3.40 -12.40 19.50
C GLY A 161 3.65 -11.06 20.13
N GLU A 162 3.77 -11.01 21.44
CA GLU A 162 4.15 -9.80 22.17
C GLU A 162 5.65 -9.54 22.02
N ILE A 163 6.02 -8.28 21.78
CA ILE A 163 7.44 -7.85 21.76
C ILE A 163 7.84 -7.61 23.22
N THR A 164 8.64 -8.50 23.75
CA THR A 164 9.04 -8.48 25.18
C THR A 164 10.34 -7.72 25.44
N ASP A 165 11.17 -7.53 24.40
CA ASP A 165 12.40 -6.74 24.50
C ASP A 165 12.07 -5.24 24.33
N PRO A 166 12.33 -4.40 25.37
CA PRO A 166 12.04 -2.96 25.31
C PRO A 166 12.85 -2.22 24.23
N ASP A 167 14.10 -2.62 23.99
CA ASP A 167 14.96 -1.95 23.02
C ASP A 167 14.48 -2.26 21.61
N GLU A 168 14.07 -3.48 21.34
CA GLU A 168 13.46 -3.88 20.08
C GLU A 168 12.11 -3.18 19.87
N PHE A 169 11.25 -3.14 20.89
CA PHE A 169 9.98 -2.44 20.84
C PHE A 169 10.16 -0.95 20.47
N ASN A 170 11.06 -0.26 21.18
CA ASN A 170 11.34 1.16 20.94
C ASN A 170 11.89 1.38 19.52
N LEU A 171 12.81 0.53 19.04
CA LEU A 171 13.34 0.62 17.69
C LEU A 171 12.23 0.53 16.63
N VAL A 172 11.29 -0.39 16.81
CA VAL A 172 10.18 -0.56 15.86
C VAL A 172 9.19 0.60 15.92
N VAL A 173 8.89 1.12 17.12
CA VAL A 173 8.05 2.32 17.32
C VAL A 173 8.67 3.52 16.63
N GLU A 174 9.94 3.82 16.90
CA GLU A 174 10.67 4.94 16.29
C GLU A 174 10.70 4.82 14.77
N THR A 175 10.92 3.61 14.25
CA THR A 175 10.92 3.35 12.81
C THR A 175 9.56 3.63 12.18
N TYR A 176 8.48 3.27 12.86
CA TYR A 176 7.12 3.52 12.41
C TYR A 176 6.77 5.01 12.44
N GLU A 177 7.14 5.71 13.51
CA GLU A 177 6.85 7.14 13.70
C GLU A 177 7.61 8.04 12.73
N GLN A 178 8.84 7.66 12.34
CA GLN A 178 9.64 8.38 11.36
C GLN A 178 9.21 8.13 9.91
N ALA A 179 8.36 7.17 9.66
CA ALA A 179 7.85 6.86 8.33
C ALA A 179 6.69 7.77 7.95
#